data_737189396fd6b657785d6e4472d78414
#
_entry.id   737189396fd6b657785d6e4472d78414
#
_cell.length_a   1.000
_cell.length_b   1.000
_cell.length_c   1.000
_cell.angle_alpha   90.00
_cell.angle_beta   90.00
_cell.angle_gamma   90.00
#
_symmetry.space_group_name_H-M   'P 1'
#
loop_
_entity.id
_entity.type
_entity.pdbx_description
1 polymer ?
#
loop_
_entity_poly.entity_id
_entity_poly.type
_entity_poly.pdbx_seq_one_letter_code
_entity_poly.pdbx_strand_id
1 'polypeptide(L)'
;MIKRNYYKIVRIFPDPSSYFYIKNETMNRFDLGYNDSWLGTVNLEYSFDKVNWRRFNGTYIPADGYMYLRNTSGSFCTSGYTQVLLPYGNISLGGDIRTLFNYTDVESVTKIPDYGFSQTFSMQNDAKITDISNLSFRGITEIGNYGLSFTFAWSYIGTKGVDLRDVTTLGESALQNLYYDNPTITEVYAPNVSTWDTNKTNQWLYGVARTGVVYKPSTLTIPTNTENGVPSGWTTQDYPVE
;
A
#
# COMPACT_ATOMS: atom_id res chain seq x y z
N MET A 1 6.39 4.01 54.94
CA MET A 1 7.30 3.84 53.78
C MET A 1 6.41 3.63 52.52
N ILE A 2 6.21 4.68 51.74
CA ILE A 2 5.29 4.65 50.57
C ILE A 2 6.12 4.19 49.37
N LYS A 3 5.84 2.96 48.89
CA LYS A 3 6.42 2.49 47.63
C LYS A 3 5.78 3.27 46.47
N ARG A 4 6.52 4.18 45.84
CA ARG A 4 6.13 4.83 44.59
C ARG A 4 6.30 3.78 43.48
N ASN A 5 5.18 3.26 42.97
CA ASN A 5 5.16 2.51 41.73
C ASN A 5 5.43 3.47 40.57
N TYR A 6 6.65 3.46 40.06
CA TYR A 6 6.97 4.10 38.78
C TYR A 6 6.37 3.22 37.67
N TYR A 7 5.22 3.59 37.16
CA TYR A 7 4.78 3.08 35.87
C TYR A 7 5.74 3.63 34.83
N LYS A 8 6.64 2.74 34.35
CA LYS A 8 7.46 3.02 33.18
C LYS A 8 6.48 3.08 32.02
N ILE A 9 6.11 4.29 31.56
CA ILE A 9 5.40 4.47 30.29
C ILE A 9 6.41 4.03 29.24
N VAL A 10 6.35 2.76 28.86
CA VAL A 10 7.03 2.27 27.68
C VAL A 10 6.24 2.85 26.53
N ARG A 11 6.68 3.99 25.99
CA ARG A 11 6.26 4.39 24.64
C ARG A 11 6.72 3.27 23.74
N ILE A 12 5.79 2.41 23.32
CA ILE A 12 6.00 1.44 22.26
C ILE A 12 6.08 2.26 20.99
N PHE A 13 7.26 2.79 20.67
CA PHE A 13 7.52 3.25 19.31
C PHE A 13 7.35 2.03 18.42
N PRO A 14 6.69 2.17 17.25
CA PRO A 14 6.66 1.06 16.31
C PRO A 14 8.10 0.56 16.11
N ASP A 15 8.25 -0.75 16.05
CA ASP A 15 9.55 -1.37 15.77
C ASP A 15 10.17 -0.63 14.58
N PRO A 16 11.40 -0.09 14.70
CA PRO A 16 12.07 0.57 13.59
C PRO A 16 12.14 -0.28 12.30
N SER A 17 11.96 -1.59 12.40
CA SER A 17 11.79 -2.49 11.26
C SER A 17 10.45 -2.31 10.52
N SER A 18 9.46 -1.66 11.11
CA SER A 18 8.09 -1.54 10.58
C SER A 18 7.83 -0.27 9.75
N TYR A 19 8.75 0.70 9.70
CA TYR A 19 8.54 1.86 8.83
C TYR A 19 8.36 1.45 7.38
N PHE A 20 7.39 2.09 6.69
CA PHE A 20 7.30 1.97 5.25
C PHE A 20 8.65 2.29 4.59
N TYR A 21 9.03 1.51 3.61
CA TYR A 21 10.25 1.72 2.87
C TYR A 21 10.10 1.49 1.37
N ILE A 22 10.96 2.18 0.63
CA ILE A 22 11.26 1.94 -0.77
C ILE A 22 12.69 1.42 -0.84
N LYS A 23 12.90 0.26 -1.48
CA LYS A 23 14.22 -0.29 -1.76
C LYS A 23 14.53 -0.13 -3.24
N ASN A 24 15.70 0.37 -3.55
CA ASN A 24 16.22 0.44 -4.91
C ASN A 24 16.75 -0.94 -5.32
N GLU A 25 16.16 -1.52 -6.36
CA GLU A 25 16.55 -2.83 -6.91
C GLU A 25 17.44 -2.69 -8.16
N THR A 26 17.78 -1.49 -8.55
CA THR A 26 18.67 -1.23 -9.69
C THR A 26 20.07 -0.90 -9.19
N MET A 27 21.09 -1.29 -9.97
CA MET A 27 22.48 -0.94 -9.65
C MET A 27 22.82 0.54 -9.84
N ASN A 28 21.87 1.34 -10.35
CA ASN A 28 22.04 2.76 -10.59
C ASN A 28 21.30 3.60 -9.54
N ARG A 29 21.75 4.84 -9.39
CA ARG A 29 21.05 5.85 -8.60
C ARG A 29 19.59 5.94 -9.02
N PHE A 30 18.69 5.96 -8.05
CA PHE A 30 17.27 6.05 -8.22
C PHE A 30 16.80 7.44 -7.78
N ASP A 31 16.29 8.25 -8.70
CA ASP A 31 15.72 9.55 -8.38
C ASP A 31 14.23 9.40 -8.06
N LEU A 32 13.83 9.83 -6.88
CA LEU A 32 12.45 9.88 -6.48
C LEU A 32 11.93 11.31 -6.62
N GLY A 33 11.14 11.55 -7.65
CA GLY A 33 10.44 12.82 -7.84
C GLY A 33 9.26 12.93 -6.86
N TYR A 34 8.89 14.15 -6.56
CA TYR A 34 7.72 14.50 -5.76
C TYR A 34 6.96 15.61 -6.47
N ASN A 35 5.65 15.48 -6.56
CA ASN A 35 4.83 16.51 -7.19
C ASN A 35 4.69 17.71 -6.24
N ASP A 36 5.31 18.84 -6.60
CA ASP A 36 5.38 20.06 -5.78
C ASP A 36 4.02 20.63 -5.36
N SER A 37 2.94 20.31 -6.08
CA SER A 37 1.59 20.75 -5.71
C SER A 37 1.10 20.17 -4.38
N TRP A 38 1.78 19.16 -3.84
CA TRP A 38 1.44 18.44 -2.62
C TRP A 38 2.28 18.84 -1.41
N LEU A 39 3.42 19.49 -1.60
CA LEU A 39 4.38 19.83 -0.54
C LEU A 39 3.81 20.68 0.60
N GLY A 40 2.67 21.36 0.39
CA GLY A 40 2.04 22.19 1.41
C GLY A 40 1.23 21.42 2.47
N THR A 41 0.86 20.16 2.22
CA THR A 41 -0.12 19.43 3.04
C THR A 41 0.43 18.16 3.69
N VAL A 42 1.60 17.64 3.26
CA VAL A 42 2.15 16.39 3.75
C VAL A 42 3.44 16.62 4.53
N ASN A 43 3.46 16.21 5.79
CA ASN A 43 4.66 16.26 6.65
C ASN A 43 5.48 14.96 6.53
N LEU A 44 5.75 14.56 5.28
CA LEU A 44 6.51 13.35 5.01
C LEU A 44 7.99 13.57 5.35
N GLU A 45 8.55 12.67 6.13
CA GLU A 45 9.96 12.60 6.46
C GLU A 45 10.58 11.35 5.87
N TYR A 46 11.85 11.42 5.50
CA TYR A 46 12.63 10.27 5.05
C TYR A 46 13.90 10.09 5.87
N SER A 47 14.40 8.85 5.85
CA SER A 47 15.67 8.46 6.44
C SER A 47 16.28 7.29 5.66
N PHE A 48 17.62 7.23 5.60
CA PHE A 48 18.35 6.06 5.09
C PHE A 48 18.82 5.10 6.19
N ASP A 49 18.78 5.55 7.45
CA ASP A 49 19.32 4.83 8.62
C ASP A 49 18.30 4.66 9.76
N LYS A 50 17.06 5.13 9.59
CA LYS A 50 15.96 5.15 10.59
C LYS A 50 16.26 5.98 11.85
N VAL A 51 17.35 6.71 11.87
CA VAL A 51 17.83 7.53 12.99
C VAL A 51 17.77 9.01 12.61
N ASN A 52 18.34 9.36 11.47
CA ASN A 52 18.43 10.72 10.97
C ASN A 52 17.29 10.99 9.99
N TRP A 53 16.24 11.67 10.47
CA TRP A 53 15.06 11.99 9.67
C TRP A 53 15.12 13.41 9.12
N ARG A 54 14.71 13.57 7.86
CA ARG A 54 14.65 14.85 7.15
C ARG A 54 13.33 14.99 6.43
N ARG A 55 12.85 16.22 6.25
CA ARG A 55 11.67 16.48 5.45
C ARG A 55 11.89 16.00 4.02
N PHE A 56 10.92 15.27 3.50
CA PHE A 56 10.95 14.78 2.13
C PHE A 56 10.50 15.88 1.17
N ASN A 57 11.33 16.20 0.19
CA ASN A 57 11.07 17.16 -0.88
C ASN A 57 11.57 16.66 -2.25
N GLY A 58 11.64 15.33 -2.41
CA GLY A 58 12.33 14.66 -3.48
C GLY A 58 13.80 14.39 -3.12
N THR A 59 14.26 13.21 -3.44
CA THR A 59 15.65 12.78 -3.21
C THR A 59 15.96 11.54 -4.04
N TYR A 60 17.19 11.08 -4.00
CA TYR A 60 17.58 9.83 -4.62
C TYR A 60 17.78 8.73 -3.58
N ILE A 61 17.56 7.50 -3.99
CA ILE A 61 17.91 6.31 -3.22
C ILE A 61 19.20 5.76 -3.81
N PRO A 62 20.26 5.52 -3.00
CA PRO A 62 21.48 4.89 -3.46
C PRO A 62 21.21 3.52 -4.10
N ALA A 63 22.12 3.05 -4.95
CA ALA A 63 22.05 1.70 -5.48
C ALA A 63 21.98 0.68 -4.33
N ASP A 64 21.11 -0.32 -4.46
CA ASP A 64 20.84 -1.35 -3.43
C ASP A 64 20.45 -0.78 -2.04
N GLY A 65 20.08 0.52 -1.98
CA GLY A 65 19.76 1.24 -0.76
C GLY A 65 18.27 1.22 -0.40
N TYR A 66 18.02 1.52 0.88
CA TYR A 66 16.69 1.70 1.43
C TYR A 66 16.43 3.18 1.71
N MET A 67 15.21 3.62 1.46
CA MET A 67 14.68 4.87 1.98
C MET A 67 13.42 4.56 2.79
N TYR A 68 13.47 4.88 4.07
CA TYR A 68 12.35 4.78 4.99
C TYR A 68 11.56 6.07 4.97
N LEU A 69 10.22 5.97 5.00
CA LEU A 69 9.31 7.10 4.99
C LEU A 69 8.37 7.03 6.20
N ARG A 70 8.04 8.21 6.74
CA ARG A 70 7.06 8.35 7.82
C ARG A 70 6.37 9.70 7.78
N ASN A 71 5.19 9.78 8.40
CA ASN A 71 4.45 11.02 8.56
C ASN A 71 4.07 11.21 10.03
N THR A 72 4.10 12.45 10.50
CA THR A 72 3.76 12.79 11.89
C THR A 72 2.27 12.94 12.12
N SER A 73 1.52 13.36 11.10
CA SER A 73 0.07 13.50 11.15
C SER A 73 -0.48 13.81 9.76
N GLY A 74 -1.68 13.33 9.47
CA GLY A 74 -2.43 13.73 8.29
C GLY A 74 -2.48 12.68 7.18
N SER A 75 -3.10 13.05 6.08
CA SER A 75 -3.24 12.23 4.89
C SER A 75 -1.95 12.22 4.08
N PHE A 76 -1.59 11.08 3.54
CA PHE A 76 -0.47 10.95 2.63
C PHE A 76 -0.79 11.56 1.25
N CYS A 77 -2.04 11.37 0.78
CA CYS A 77 -2.58 12.00 -0.42
C CYS A 77 -4.02 12.45 -0.11
N THR A 78 -4.43 13.63 -0.54
CA THR A 78 -5.73 14.21 -0.16
C THR A 78 -6.62 14.60 -1.33
N SER A 79 -6.16 14.53 -2.56
CA SER A 79 -6.98 14.94 -3.69
C SER A 79 -6.52 14.35 -5.02
N GLY A 80 -7.41 13.65 -5.68
CA GLY A 80 -7.37 13.37 -7.11
C GLY A 80 -6.19 12.53 -7.62
N TYR A 81 -6.16 12.38 -8.90
CA TYR A 81 -5.30 11.51 -9.69
C TYR A 81 -3.86 12.05 -9.86
N THR A 82 -3.08 12.18 -8.80
CA THR A 82 -1.70 12.67 -8.91
C THR A 82 -0.73 11.67 -8.27
N GLN A 83 0.20 11.17 -9.07
CA GLN A 83 1.34 10.43 -8.56
C GLN A 83 2.12 11.28 -7.56
N VAL A 84 2.19 10.81 -6.32
CA VAL A 84 2.98 11.46 -5.27
C VAL A 84 4.44 11.07 -5.37
N LEU A 85 4.72 9.84 -5.80
CA LEU A 85 6.06 9.29 -5.96
C LEU A 85 6.29 8.94 -7.43
N LEU A 86 7.32 9.48 -8.04
CA LEU A 86 7.71 9.25 -9.43
C LEU A 86 9.03 8.46 -9.47
N PRO A 87 8.98 7.13 -9.38
CA PRO A 87 10.21 6.34 -9.44
C PRO A 87 10.74 6.22 -10.86
N TYR A 88 12.06 6.22 -10.98
CA TYR A 88 12.79 5.87 -12.19
C TYR A 88 13.66 4.64 -11.89
N GLY A 89 13.26 3.48 -12.41
CA GLY A 89 13.97 2.22 -12.18
C GLY A 89 13.14 1.20 -11.40
N ASN A 90 13.74 0.07 -11.08
CA ASN A 90 13.06 -1.00 -10.36
C ASN A 90 13.17 -0.80 -8.85
N ILE A 91 12.05 -0.94 -8.15
CA ILE A 91 11.96 -0.82 -6.70
C ILE A 91 11.17 -1.97 -6.11
N SER A 92 11.38 -2.23 -4.82
CA SER A 92 10.45 -2.96 -3.97
C SER A 92 9.92 -2.09 -2.85
N LEU A 93 8.72 -2.42 -2.35
CA LEU A 93 8.06 -1.73 -1.25
C LEU A 93 7.86 -2.68 -0.08
N GLY A 94 7.95 -2.16 1.14
CA GLY A 94 7.66 -2.95 2.33
C GLY A 94 7.45 -2.08 3.58
N GLY A 95 7.30 -2.75 4.71
CA GLY A 95 6.99 -2.12 5.98
C GLY A 95 5.51 -1.81 6.14
N ASP A 96 5.17 -1.11 7.20
CA ASP A 96 3.80 -0.79 7.57
C ASP A 96 3.36 0.53 6.93
N ILE A 97 2.36 0.48 6.04
CA ILE A 97 1.83 1.67 5.36
C ILE A 97 1.24 2.68 6.33
N ARG A 98 0.78 2.25 7.51
CA ARG A 98 0.18 3.13 8.52
C ARG A 98 1.15 4.21 9.01
N THR A 99 2.46 3.94 8.94
CA THR A 99 3.50 4.91 9.27
C THR A 99 3.54 6.12 8.35
N LEU A 100 2.95 6.02 7.15
CA LEU A 100 2.77 7.13 6.20
C LEU A 100 1.62 8.07 6.60
N PHE A 101 0.78 7.69 7.57
CA PHE A 101 -0.32 8.51 8.08
C PHE A 101 -0.03 9.07 9.47
N ASN A 102 0.35 8.20 10.41
CA ASN A 102 0.71 8.60 11.77
C ASN A 102 1.70 7.60 12.39
N TYR A 103 3.00 7.85 12.27
CA TYR A 103 4.01 6.95 12.83
C TYR A 103 4.10 7.01 14.35
N THR A 104 3.57 8.08 14.99
CA THR A 104 3.62 8.25 16.46
C THR A 104 2.54 7.46 17.18
N ASP A 105 1.47 7.10 16.45
CA ASP A 105 0.36 6.29 16.97
C ASP A 105 -0.19 5.43 15.81
N VAL A 106 0.58 4.43 15.40
CA VAL A 106 0.29 3.55 14.25
C VAL A 106 -1.01 2.77 14.48
N GLU A 107 -1.29 2.37 15.70
CA GLU A 107 -2.49 1.58 16.03
C GLU A 107 -3.78 2.39 15.92
N SER A 108 -3.72 3.73 15.96
CA SER A 108 -4.87 4.58 15.69
C SER A 108 -5.22 4.65 14.19
N VAL A 109 -4.30 4.25 13.31
CA VAL A 109 -4.49 4.32 11.86
C VAL A 109 -5.20 3.05 11.39
N THR A 110 -6.51 3.10 11.33
CA THR A 110 -7.37 1.99 10.87
C THR A 110 -8.01 2.25 9.52
N LYS A 111 -7.79 3.44 8.95
CA LYS A 111 -8.40 3.88 7.69
C LYS A 111 -7.37 4.42 6.72
N ILE A 112 -7.45 3.99 5.45
CA ILE A 112 -6.89 4.72 4.33
C ILE A 112 -7.91 5.80 3.94
N PRO A 113 -7.58 7.10 4.02
CA PRO A 113 -8.52 8.16 3.69
C PRO A 113 -8.89 8.16 2.20
N ASP A 114 -9.87 8.99 1.82
CA ASP A 114 -10.22 9.21 0.43
C ASP A 114 -8.99 9.64 -0.36
N TYR A 115 -8.78 9.01 -1.52
CA TYR A 115 -7.61 9.16 -2.39
C TYR A 115 -6.25 8.83 -1.75
N GLY A 116 -6.20 8.19 -0.58
CA GLY A 116 -5.02 8.02 0.26
C GLY A 116 -3.78 7.49 -0.47
N PHE A 117 -3.91 6.53 -1.38
CA PHE A 117 -2.85 6.01 -2.25
C PHE A 117 -3.24 6.02 -3.73
N SER A 118 -4.26 6.81 -4.11
CA SER A 118 -4.67 6.87 -5.51
C SER A 118 -3.49 7.21 -6.42
N GLN A 119 -3.19 6.33 -7.37
CA GLN A 119 -2.08 6.42 -8.33
C GLN A 119 -0.66 6.59 -7.72
N THR A 120 -0.50 6.38 -6.40
CA THR A 120 0.77 6.68 -5.72
C THR A 120 1.93 5.85 -6.24
N PHE A 121 1.70 4.59 -6.55
CA PHE A 121 2.72 3.63 -7.02
C PHE A 121 2.41 3.11 -8.42
N SER A 122 1.60 3.82 -9.18
CA SER A 122 1.31 3.43 -10.56
C SER A 122 2.50 3.78 -11.46
N MET A 123 2.93 2.82 -12.29
CA MET A 123 4.13 2.92 -13.10
C MET A 123 3.79 3.08 -14.57
N GLN A 124 3.69 4.30 -15.05
CA GLN A 124 3.40 4.59 -16.47
C GLN A 124 4.67 4.66 -17.36
N ASN A 125 5.86 4.56 -16.76
CA ASN A 125 7.15 4.68 -17.45
C ASN A 125 7.97 3.39 -17.27
N ASP A 126 9.23 3.39 -17.65
CA ASP A 126 10.15 2.23 -17.55
C ASP A 126 10.45 1.77 -16.13
N ALA A 127 9.94 2.46 -15.12
CA ALA A 127 10.05 2.06 -13.73
C ALA A 127 9.08 0.92 -13.39
N LYS A 128 9.51 0.00 -12.51
CA LYS A 128 8.69 -1.14 -12.07
C LYS A 128 8.80 -1.35 -10.57
N ILE A 129 7.64 -1.54 -9.93
CA ILE A 129 7.64 -2.18 -8.63
C ILE A 129 7.75 -3.68 -8.87
N THR A 130 8.79 -4.30 -8.33
CA THR A 130 9.11 -5.72 -8.58
C THR A 130 8.71 -6.62 -7.43
N ASP A 131 8.49 -6.07 -6.24
CA ASP A 131 8.08 -6.82 -5.05
C ASP A 131 7.35 -5.92 -4.04
N ILE A 132 6.24 -6.43 -3.51
CA ILE A 132 5.47 -5.84 -2.39
C ILE A 132 5.16 -6.88 -1.30
N SER A 133 5.83 -8.03 -1.30
CA SER A 133 5.55 -9.14 -0.39
C SER A 133 5.73 -8.78 1.08
N ASN A 134 6.55 -7.76 1.37
CA ASN A 134 6.79 -7.24 2.71
C ASN A 134 5.96 -5.99 3.05
N LEU A 135 5.03 -5.59 2.17
CA LEU A 135 4.17 -4.43 2.41
C LEU A 135 2.96 -4.84 3.25
N SER A 136 2.81 -4.23 4.42
CA SER A 136 1.76 -4.55 5.38
C SER A 136 0.62 -3.54 5.37
N PHE A 137 -0.61 -4.05 5.22
CA PHE A 137 -1.87 -3.35 5.40
C PHE A 137 -2.59 -3.77 6.70
N ARG A 138 -1.88 -4.51 7.57
CA ARG A 138 -2.44 -5.03 8.82
C ARG A 138 -3.04 -3.91 9.66
N GLY A 139 -4.25 -4.15 10.20
CA GLY A 139 -4.97 -3.19 11.03
C GLY A 139 -5.74 -2.11 10.25
N ILE A 140 -5.61 -2.05 8.92
CA ILE A 140 -6.49 -1.22 8.08
C ILE A 140 -7.82 -1.92 7.91
N THR A 141 -8.88 -1.34 8.46
CA THR A 141 -10.25 -1.89 8.40
C THR A 141 -11.16 -1.15 7.43
N GLU A 142 -10.76 0.05 7.00
CA GLU A 142 -11.52 0.88 6.06
C GLU A 142 -10.62 1.46 4.95
N ILE A 143 -11.08 1.40 3.70
CA ILE A 143 -10.50 2.11 2.57
C ILE A 143 -11.53 3.11 2.05
N GLY A 144 -11.19 4.40 2.09
CA GLY A 144 -12.03 5.50 1.64
C GLY A 144 -12.25 5.51 0.13
N ASN A 145 -13.01 6.51 -0.36
CA ASN A 145 -13.29 6.67 -1.78
C ASN A 145 -11.98 6.81 -2.58
N TYR A 146 -11.83 6.02 -3.65
CA TYR A 146 -10.63 5.98 -4.47
C TYR A 146 -9.33 5.70 -3.68
N GLY A 147 -9.41 5.17 -2.45
CA GLY A 147 -8.28 5.07 -1.52
C GLY A 147 -7.08 4.27 -2.04
N LEU A 148 -7.32 3.20 -2.81
CA LEU A 148 -6.30 2.40 -3.49
C LEU A 148 -6.48 2.39 -5.02
N SER A 149 -7.23 3.34 -5.58
CA SER A 149 -7.48 3.40 -7.02
C SER A 149 -6.16 3.55 -7.80
N PHE A 150 -5.91 2.69 -8.77
CA PHE A 150 -4.69 2.64 -9.60
C PHE A 150 -3.37 2.57 -8.81
N THR A 151 -3.38 2.18 -7.54
CA THR A 151 -2.19 2.23 -6.68
C THR A 151 -1.01 1.48 -7.26
N PHE A 152 -1.22 0.27 -7.79
CA PHE A 152 -0.19 -0.58 -8.37
C PHE A 152 -0.40 -0.86 -9.85
N ALA A 153 -1.11 -0.01 -10.57
CA ALA A 153 -1.34 -0.18 -11.99
C ALA A 153 -0.01 -0.14 -12.79
N TRP A 154 0.07 -0.90 -13.88
CA TRP A 154 1.21 -0.98 -14.80
C TRP A 154 2.54 -1.40 -14.14
N SER A 155 2.47 -2.13 -13.05
CA SER A 155 3.64 -2.62 -12.31
C SER A 155 3.90 -4.10 -12.57
N TYR A 156 4.97 -4.64 -11.96
CA TYR A 156 5.32 -6.07 -12.03
C TYR A 156 5.62 -6.58 -10.62
N ILE A 157 4.66 -6.36 -9.71
CA ILE A 157 4.83 -6.45 -8.26
C ILE A 157 5.07 -7.88 -7.70
N GLY A 158 5.60 -8.77 -8.51
CA GLY A 158 5.77 -10.15 -8.12
C GLY A 158 4.47 -10.96 -8.24
N THR A 159 4.38 -12.08 -7.56
CA THR A 159 3.24 -13.01 -7.68
C THR A 159 2.11 -12.71 -6.70
N LYS A 160 2.39 -11.98 -5.61
CA LYS A 160 1.46 -11.75 -4.51
C LYS A 160 1.07 -10.28 -4.39
N GLY A 161 -0.24 -10.01 -4.40
CA GLY A 161 -0.80 -8.70 -4.09
C GLY A 161 -0.80 -8.38 -2.60
N VAL A 162 -1.23 -7.18 -2.23
CA VAL A 162 -1.37 -6.79 -0.82
C VAL A 162 -2.45 -7.61 -0.11
N ASP A 163 -2.26 -7.82 1.19
CA ASP A 163 -3.21 -8.52 2.04
C ASP A 163 -4.26 -7.55 2.58
N LEU A 164 -5.51 -7.70 2.11
CA LEU A 164 -6.65 -6.87 2.51
C LEU A 164 -7.61 -7.58 3.47
N ARG A 165 -7.21 -8.69 4.11
CA ARG A 165 -8.10 -9.49 4.97
C ARG A 165 -8.70 -8.73 6.16
N ASP A 166 -8.02 -7.70 6.67
CA ASP A 166 -8.52 -6.87 7.77
C ASP A 166 -9.56 -5.84 7.32
N VAL A 167 -9.63 -5.55 6.01
CA VAL A 167 -10.52 -4.52 5.45
C VAL A 167 -11.97 -5.01 5.42
N THR A 168 -12.85 -4.32 6.14
CA THR A 168 -14.30 -4.64 6.21
C THR A 168 -15.17 -3.60 5.54
N THR A 169 -14.62 -2.44 5.20
CA THR A 169 -15.36 -1.33 4.59
C THR A 169 -14.61 -0.76 3.39
N LEU A 170 -15.31 -0.63 2.27
CA LEU A 170 -14.81 0.00 1.05
C LEU A 170 -15.66 1.22 0.69
N GLY A 171 -15.03 2.33 0.37
CA GLY A 171 -15.64 3.50 -0.26
C GLY A 171 -15.91 3.30 -1.75
N GLU A 172 -16.43 4.34 -2.41
CA GLU A 172 -16.65 4.36 -3.85
C GLU A 172 -15.31 4.19 -4.59
N SER A 173 -15.27 3.30 -5.59
CA SER A 173 -14.07 3.05 -6.41
C SER A 173 -12.79 2.77 -5.60
N ALA A 174 -12.92 2.28 -4.36
CA ALA A 174 -11.80 2.11 -3.42
C ALA A 174 -10.67 1.25 -3.98
N LEU A 175 -11.00 0.19 -4.74
CA LEU A 175 -10.05 -0.73 -5.37
C LEU A 175 -10.04 -0.62 -6.91
N GLN A 176 -10.60 0.44 -7.47
CA GLN A 176 -10.66 0.59 -8.92
C GLN A 176 -9.26 0.50 -9.54
N ASN A 177 -9.08 -0.39 -10.51
CA ASN A 177 -7.81 -0.58 -11.23
C ASN A 177 -6.59 -0.82 -10.32
N LEU A 178 -6.78 -1.38 -9.12
CA LEU A 178 -5.71 -1.57 -8.12
C LEU A 178 -4.48 -2.24 -8.72
N TYR A 179 -4.68 -3.32 -9.50
CA TYR A 179 -3.62 -4.10 -10.14
C TYR A 179 -3.73 -4.07 -11.67
N TYR A 180 -4.25 -3.01 -12.24
CA TYR A 180 -4.45 -2.89 -13.69
C TYR A 180 -3.12 -3.12 -14.44
N ASP A 181 -3.13 -4.05 -15.43
CA ASP A 181 -1.96 -4.44 -16.22
C ASP A 181 -0.74 -4.89 -15.40
N ASN A 182 -0.99 -5.75 -14.40
CA ASN A 182 0.04 -6.44 -13.61
C ASN A 182 0.14 -7.92 -14.00
N PRO A 183 0.84 -8.30 -15.07
CA PRO A 183 0.81 -9.66 -15.60
C PRO A 183 1.52 -10.71 -14.74
N THR A 184 2.18 -10.32 -13.67
CA THR A 184 2.92 -11.21 -12.76
C THR A 184 2.11 -11.66 -11.55
N ILE A 185 1.03 -10.95 -11.19
CA ILE A 185 0.19 -11.31 -10.03
C ILE A 185 -0.55 -12.62 -10.33
N THR A 186 -0.46 -13.54 -9.37
CA THR A 186 -1.17 -14.84 -9.37
C THR A 186 -1.90 -15.12 -8.06
N GLU A 187 -1.71 -14.29 -7.02
CA GLU A 187 -2.29 -14.47 -5.69
C GLU A 187 -2.74 -13.13 -5.11
N VAL A 188 -3.98 -13.03 -4.66
CA VAL A 188 -4.50 -11.84 -3.97
C VAL A 188 -5.39 -12.24 -2.80
N TYR A 189 -5.40 -11.41 -1.75
CA TYR A 189 -6.28 -11.54 -0.59
C TYR A 189 -7.32 -10.43 -0.66
N ALA A 190 -8.56 -10.82 -0.98
CA ALA A 190 -9.68 -9.89 -1.08
C ALA A 190 -10.04 -9.28 0.29
N PRO A 191 -10.71 -8.14 0.35
CA PRO A 191 -11.21 -7.58 1.60
C PRO A 191 -12.30 -8.47 2.23
N ASN A 192 -12.42 -8.41 3.55
CA ASN A 192 -13.41 -9.13 4.37
C ASN A 192 -14.74 -8.37 4.43
N VAL A 193 -15.30 -8.05 3.30
CA VAL A 193 -16.61 -7.37 3.18
C VAL A 193 -17.75 -8.39 3.18
N SER A 194 -18.93 -7.97 3.61
CA SER A 194 -20.13 -8.84 3.61
C SER A 194 -20.72 -9.07 2.22
N THR A 195 -20.53 -8.12 1.32
CA THR A 195 -21.04 -8.17 -0.07
C THR A 195 -19.98 -7.60 -1.01
N TRP A 196 -19.87 -8.21 -2.20
CA TRP A 196 -19.00 -7.70 -3.26
C TRP A 196 -19.74 -6.65 -4.09
N ASP A 197 -19.21 -5.43 -4.09
CA ASP A 197 -19.78 -4.31 -4.86
C ASP A 197 -18.86 -3.97 -6.03
N THR A 198 -19.33 -4.20 -7.25
CA THR A 198 -18.56 -3.98 -8.48
C THR A 198 -18.21 -2.52 -8.74
N ASN A 199 -18.96 -1.56 -8.16
CA ASN A 199 -18.65 -0.14 -8.28
C ASN A 199 -17.41 0.24 -7.44
N LYS A 200 -17.12 -0.54 -6.39
CA LYS A 200 -15.97 -0.33 -5.50
C LYS A 200 -14.70 -1.03 -6.01
N THR A 201 -14.86 -2.00 -6.91
CA THR A 201 -13.80 -2.92 -7.36
C THR A 201 -13.64 -2.95 -8.87
N ASN A 202 -14.09 -1.89 -9.56
CA ASN A 202 -14.06 -1.82 -11.01
C ASN A 202 -12.66 -2.13 -11.57
N GLN A 203 -12.53 -3.15 -12.40
CA GLN A 203 -11.30 -3.59 -13.06
C GLN A 203 -10.11 -3.82 -12.10
N TRP A 204 -10.35 -4.20 -10.82
CA TRP A 204 -9.30 -4.32 -9.82
C TRP A 204 -8.21 -5.35 -10.16
N LEU A 205 -8.56 -6.38 -10.97
CA LEU A 205 -7.67 -7.43 -11.48
C LEU A 205 -7.63 -7.48 -13.01
N TYR A 206 -7.84 -6.36 -13.70
CA TYR A 206 -7.75 -6.34 -15.16
C TYR A 206 -6.27 -6.45 -15.61
N GLY A 207 -6.01 -7.29 -16.63
CA GLY A 207 -4.67 -7.44 -17.20
C GLY A 207 -3.66 -8.16 -16.30
N VAL A 208 -4.10 -8.86 -15.26
CA VAL A 208 -3.26 -9.71 -14.39
C VAL A 208 -2.87 -11.03 -15.09
N ALA A 209 -2.09 -11.90 -14.44
CA ALA A 209 -1.73 -13.22 -14.96
C ALA A 209 -2.96 -14.02 -15.44
N ARG A 210 -2.77 -14.91 -16.43
CA ARG A 210 -3.86 -15.72 -17.00
C ARG A 210 -4.50 -16.67 -15.99
N THR A 211 -3.76 -17.07 -14.97
CA THR A 211 -4.21 -17.99 -13.91
C THR A 211 -3.77 -17.47 -12.57
N GLY A 212 -4.60 -17.68 -11.56
CA GLY A 212 -4.30 -17.27 -10.19
C GLY A 212 -5.37 -17.65 -9.20
N VAL A 213 -5.24 -17.19 -7.97
CA VAL A 213 -6.17 -17.44 -6.89
C VAL A 213 -6.54 -16.14 -6.16
N VAL A 214 -7.83 -15.98 -5.90
CA VAL A 214 -8.36 -14.96 -4.97
C VAL A 214 -8.73 -15.66 -3.67
N TYR A 215 -8.01 -15.37 -2.60
CA TYR A 215 -8.40 -15.76 -1.25
C TYR A 215 -9.47 -14.80 -0.72
N LYS A 216 -10.52 -15.32 -0.11
CA LYS A 216 -11.67 -14.55 0.35
C LYS A 216 -12.29 -15.13 1.61
N PRO A 217 -13.16 -14.39 2.34
CA PRO A 217 -14.00 -14.98 3.38
C PRO A 217 -14.89 -16.08 2.80
N SER A 218 -15.10 -17.18 3.53
CA SER A 218 -15.97 -18.29 3.10
C SER A 218 -17.40 -17.84 2.77
N THR A 219 -17.87 -16.81 3.47
CA THR A 219 -19.22 -16.26 3.31
C THR A 219 -19.36 -15.29 2.12
N LEU A 220 -18.23 -14.80 1.57
CA LEU A 220 -18.27 -13.83 0.48
C LEU A 220 -18.40 -14.52 -0.88
N THR A 221 -19.35 -14.09 -1.69
CA THR A 221 -19.47 -14.47 -3.10
C THR A 221 -18.92 -13.35 -3.97
N ILE A 222 -17.88 -13.66 -4.77
CA ILE A 222 -17.30 -12.74 -5.75
C ILE A 222 -17.71 -13.21 -7.14
N PRO A 223 -18.26 -12.34 -8.03
CA PRO A 223 -18.58 -12.71 -9.41
C PRO A 223 -17.33 -13.25 -10.14
N THR A 224 -17.48 -14.32 -10.89
CA THR A 224 -16.40 -14.97 -11.64
C THR A 224 -16.48 -14.63 -13.13
N ASN A 225 -15.36 -14.76 -13.84
CA ASN A 225 -15.21 -14.44 -15.27
C ASN A 225 -15.57 -12.98 -15.59
N THR A 226 -15.26 -12.06 -14.69
CA THR A 226 -15.51 -10.62 -14.86
C THR A 226 -14.29 -9.80 -14.43
N GLU A 227 -14.11 -8.66 -15.06
CA GLU A 227 -13.03 -7.70 -14.73
C GLU A 227 -13.24 -7.05 -13.35
N ASN A 228 -14.49 -6.99 -12.86
CA ASN A 228 -14.86 -6.38 -11.59
C ASN A 228 -14.93 -7.40 -10.43
N GLY A 229 -14.60 -8.64 -10.70
CA GLY A 229 -14.60 -9.75 -9.75
C GLY A 229 -13.36 -10.62 -9.90
N VAL A 230 -13.58 -11.91 -10.14
CA VAL A 230 -12.52 -12.89 -10.38
C VAL A 230 -12.32 -13.08 -11.90
N PRO A 231 -11.13 -12.81 -12.45
CA PRO A 231 -10.88 -12.94 -13.89
C PRO A 231 -11.08 -14.36 -14.39
N SER A 232 -11.28 -14.50 -15.70
CA SER A 232 -11.31 -15.81 -16.37
C SER A 232 -9.97 -16.55 -16.15
N GLY A 233 -10.04 -17.83 -15.81
CA GLY A 233 -8.86 -18.65 -15.52
C GLY A 233 -8.36 -18.57 -14.07
N TRP A 234 -8.92 -17.69 -13.26
CA TRP A 234 -8.65 -17.61 -11.82
C TRP A 234 -9.66 -18.43 -11.02
N THR A 235 -9.25 -18.87 -9.82
CA THR A 235 -10.09 -19.59 -8.86
C THR A 235 -10.27 -18.79 -7.58
N THR A 236 -11.28 -19.14 -6.79
CA THR A 236 -11.43 -18.62 -5.42
C THR A 236 -11.15 -19.69 -4.39
N GLN A 237 -10.56 -19.31 -3.28
CA GLN A 237 -10.35 -20.15 -2.12
C GLN A 237 -10.72 -19.38 -0.85
N ASP A 238 -11.10 -20.09 0.19
CA ASP A 238 -11.27 -19.46 1.51
C ASP A 238 -9.90 -19.06 2.06
N TYR A 239 -9.87 -18.03 2.91
CA TYR A 239 -8.63 -17.64 3.59
C TYR A 239 -7.99 -18.86 4.27
N PRO A 240 -6.65 -19.01 4.13
CA PRO A 240 -5.96 -20.04 4.89
C PRO A 240 -6.14 -19.83 6.38
N VAL A 241 -6.34 -20.93 7.11
CA VAL A 241 -6.36 -20.92 8.59
C VAL A 241 -4.93 -20.68 9.07
N GLU A 242 -4.73 -19.63 9.88
CA GLU A 242 -3.45 -19.32 10.51
C GLU A 242 -3.17 -20.24 11.72
#